data_61b7fa083cc26f7634758e2ad95df7de
#
_entry.id   61b7fa083cc26f7634758e2ad95df7de
#
_cell.length_a   1.000
_cell.length_b   1.000
_cell.length_c   1.000
_cell.angle_alpha   90.00
_cell.angle_beta   90.00
_cell.angle_gamma   90.00
#
_symmetry.space_group_name_H-M   'P 1'
#
loop_
_entity.id
_entity.type
_entity.pdbx_description
1 polymer ?
#
loop_
_entity_poly.entity_id
_entity_poly.type
_entity_poly.pdbx_seq_one_letter_code
_entity_poly.pdbx_strand_id
1 'polypeptide(L)'
;MGLTMYISANAEVMKATSVDGVSTKNPKEIINVKMVRDFNLDNDITLKKGYILTGKMQDIVNPDKWHHNASFTFIPTSYTDMEGNEYHITKEIKATYRQKIKPVSKEWGVGVGDLYFSPSYITNAKRMANGETKEVFDEFCDKTTPWGKGTQIDIKPNEVLYFNFPD
;
A
#
# COMPACT_ATOMS: atom_id res chain seq x y z
N MET A 1 -15.59 -22.91 36.27
CA MET A 1 -15.92 -22.19 35.04
C MET A 1 -14.78 -21.24 34.71
N GLY A 2 -13.92 -21.64 33.78
CA GLY A 2 -12.79 -20.81 33.35
C GLY A 2 -13.24 -19.85 32.25
N LEU A 3 -13.14 -18.55 32.52
CA LEU A 3 -13.32 -17.51 31.52
C LEU A 3 -12.08 -17.50 30.63
N THR A 4 -12.15 -18.10 29.45
CA THR A 4 -11.12 -17.97 28.44
C THR A 4 -11.25 -16.58 27.84
N MET A 5 -10.41 -15.64 28.30
CA MET A 5 -10.25 -14.36 27.61
C MET A 5 -9.62 -14.65 26.25
N TYR A 6 -10.40 -14.52 25.20
CA TYR A 6 -9.85 -14.38 23.85
C TYR A 6 -9.16 -13.01 23.79
N ILE A 7 -7.85 -13.01 23.97
CA ILE A 7 -7.03 -11.86 23.60
C ILE A 7 -7.08 -11.82 22.08
N SER A 8 -7.86 -10.89 21.55
CA SER A 8 -7.82 -10.55 20.13
C SER A 8 -6.43 -9.98 19.86
N ALA A 9 -5.58 -10.77 19.22
CA ALA A 9 -4.30 -10.31 18.71
C ALA A 9 -4.56 -9.17 17.72
N ASN A 10 -4.40 -7.94 18.16
CA ASN A 10 -4.46 -6.77 17.30
C ASN A 10 -3.11 -6.67 16.62
N ALA A 11 -3.02 -7.09 15.34
CA ALA A 11 -1.84 -6.85 14.52
C ALA A 11 -1.44 -5.37 14.63
N GLU A 12 -0.24 -5.12 15.14
CA GLU A 12 0.22 -3.76 15.37
C GLU A 12 0.62 -3.12 14.04
N VAL A 13 0.05 -1.96 13.74
CA VAL A 13 0.26 -1.25 12.48
C VAL A 13 1.33 -0.18 12.64
N MET A 14 2.47 -0.39 12.03
CA MET A 14 3.54 0.61 11.95
C MET A 14 3.20 1.68 10.91
N LYS A 15 3.36 2.95 11.28
CA LYS A 15 3.21 4.09 10.38
C LYS A 15 4.56 4.74 10.13
N ALA A 16 4.94 4.82 8.86
CA ALA A 16 6.20 5.44 8.43
C ALA A 16 5.99 6.27 7.16
N THR A 17 7.00 7.02 6.74
CA THR A 17 7.06 7.67 5.43
C THR A 17 8.18 7.07 4.61
N SER A 18 7.97 6.94 3.32
CA SER A 18 9.02 6.49 2.40
C SER A 18 10.13 7.54 2.29
N VAL A 19 11.39 7.13 2.33
CA VAL A 19 12.52 8.02 2.08
C VAL A 19 12.78 8.12 0.57
N ASP A 20 12.88 6.99 -0.12
CA ASP A 20 13.35 6.92 -1.51
C ASP A 20 12.26 6.56 -2.52
N GLY A 21 11.01 6.49 -2.08
CA GLY A 21 9.90 5.93 -2.85
C GLY A 21 9.94 4.39 -2.88
N VAL A 22 8.76 3.79 -3.06
CA VAL A 22 8.57 2.34 -3.14
C VAL A 22 7.68 2.01 -4.32
N SER A 23 8.14 1.16 -5.23
CA SER A 23 7.36 0.75 -6.39
C SER A 23 7.44 -0.76 -6.61
N THR A 24 6.29 -1.40 -6.82
CA THR A 24 6.25 -2.83 -7.21
C THR A 24 6.46 -3.03 -8.71
N LYS A 25 6.34 -1.98 -9.51
CA LYS A 25 6.65 -2.01 -10.94
C LYS A 25 8.15 -2.00 -11.19
N ASN A 26 8.90 -1.23 -10.39
CA ASN A 26 10.36 -1.15 -10.43
C ASN A 26 10.89 -1.38 -9.02
N PRO A 27 10.88 -2.64 -8.54
CA PRO A 27 11.21 -2.95 -7.17
C PRO A 27 12.69 -2.68 -6.87
N LYS A 28 12.93 -2.05 -5.73
CA LYS A 28 14.25 -1.95 -5.12
C LYS A 28 14.39 -3.07 -4.09
N GLU A 29 15.54 -3.68 -4.01
CA GLU A 29 15.80 -4.73 -3.01
C GLU A 29 15.74 -4.15 -1.58
N ILE A 30 16.28 -2.95 -1.41
CA ILE A 30 16.34 -2.25 -0.12
C ILE A 30 15.47 -1.01 -0.18
N ILE A 31 14.67 -0.83 0.85
CA ILE A 31 13.83 0.36 1.05
C ILE A 31 14.11 0.99 2.41
N ASN A 32 14.05 2.31 2.46
CA ASN A 32 14.24 3.10 3.66
C ASN A 32 12.92 3.79 4.02
N VAL A 33 12.50 3.66 5.26
CA VAL A 33 11.29 4.31 5.77
C VAL A 33 11.59 5.07 7.05
N LYS A 34 11.02 6.27 7.18
CA LYS A 34 11.19 7.13 8.35
C LYS A 34 9.99 7.01 9.27
N MET A 35 10.24 6.74 10.53
CA MET A 35 9.20 6.59 11.54
C MET A 35 8.43 7.88 11.77
N VAL A 36 7.10 7.82 11.72
CA VAL A 36 6.20 8.97 11.98
C VAL A 36 5.80 9.05 13.45
N ARG A 37 5.81 7.92 14.13
CA ARG A 37 5.54 7.78 15.57
C ARG A 37 6.38 6.65 16.15
N ASP A 38 6.45 6.60 17.46
CA ASP A 38 7.12 5.49 18.15
C ASP A 38 6.39 4.18 17.86
N PHE A 39 7.16 3.11 17.73
CA PHE A 39 6.67 1.77 17.42
C PHE A 39 7.56 0.71 18.06
N ASN A 40 6.96 -0.25 18.73
CA ASN A 40 7.68 -1.41 19.26
C ASN A 40 7.77 -2.48 18.17
N LEU A 41 8.95 -2.64 17.61
CA LEU A 41 9.18 -3.62 16.55
C LEU A 41 9.26 -5.05 17.14
N ASP A 42 9.83 -5.17 18.33
CA ASP A 42 9.92 -6.38 19.16
C ASP A 42 10.04 -5.97 20.62
N ASN A 43 10.00 -6.93 21.54
CA ASN A 43 10.12 -6.68 23.00
C ASN A 43 11.35 -5.85 23.37
N ASP A 44 12.45 -6.01 22.61
CA ASP A 44 13.73 -5.35 22.87
C ASP A 44 14.03 -4.18 21.93
N ILE A 45 13.19 -3.94 20.91
CA ILE A 45 13.47 -2.94 19.88
C ILE A 45 12.31 -1.94 19.78
N THR A 46 12.55 -0.74 20.30
CA THR A 46 11.64 0.40 20.16
C THR A 46 12.17 1.39 19.17
N LEU A 47 11.48 1.55 18.06
CA LEU A 47 11.77 2.56 17.03
C LEU A 47 11.10 3.87 17.42
N LYS A 48 11.89 4.92 17.59
CA LYS A 48 11.36 6.25 17.91
C LYS A 48 10.99 7.04 16.67
N LYS A 49 10.07 7.98 16.82
CA LYS A 49 9.74 8.94 15.77
C LYS A 49 11.01 9.60 15.23
N GLY A 50 11.14 9.62 13.91
CA GLY A 50 12.30 10.20 13.22
C GLY A 50 13.40 9.20 12.88
N TYR A 51 13.43 8.01 13.49
CA TYR A 51 14.38 6.94 13.13
C TYR A 51 14.13 6.49 11.69
N ILE A 52 15.19 6.05 11.02
CA ILE A 52 15.11 5.48 9.68
C ILE A 52 15.23 3.95 9.82
N LEU A 53 14.22 3.24 9.38
CA LEU A 53 14.21 1.79 9.32
C LEU A 53 14.55 1.36 7.92
N THR A 54 15.60 0.55 7.78
CA THR A 54 16.04 -0.04 6.52
C THR A 54 15.60 -1.49 6.46
N GLY A 55 15.10 -1.93 5.33
CA GLY A 55 14.68 -3.31 5.17
C GLY A 55 14.64 -3.76 3.73
N LYS A 56 14.49 -5.08 3.54
CA LYS A 56 14.36 -5.71 2.24
C LYS A 56 12.91 -5.81 1.83
N MET A 57 12.67 -5.64 0.53
CA MET A 57 11.38 -5.88 -0.10
C MET A 57 11.40 -7.26 -0.74
N GLN A 58 10.51 -8.15 -0.32
CA GLN A 58 10.41 -9.54 -0.80
C GLN A 58 8.96 -9.91 -1.13
N ASP A 59 8.77 -11.08 -1.70
CA ASP A 59 7.44 -11.67 -2.00
C ASP A 59 6.53 -10.69 -2.74
N ILE A 60 7.06 -10.03 -3.76
CA ILE A 60 6.32 -9.04 -4.53
C ILE A 60 5.27 -9.74 -5.37
N VAL A 61 4.01 -9.46 -5.09
CA VAL A 61 2.87 -9.91 -5.89
C VAL A 61 2.40 -8.74 -6.75
N ASN A 62 2.38 -8.95 -8.07
CA ASN A 62 1.86 -7.95 -9.00
C ASN A 62 0.33 -7.94 -8.98
N PRO A 63 -0.30 -6.82 -9.32
CA PRO A 63 -1.75 -6.75 -9.38
C PRO A 63 -2.29 -7.68 -10.46
N ASP A 64 -3.36 -8.35 -10.16
CA ASP A 64 -4.03 -9.31 -11.02
C ASP A 64 -5.48 -8.90 -11.27
N LYS A 65 -6.21 -9.70 -12.07
CA LYS A 65 -7.66 -9.59 -12.29
C LYS A 65 -8.40 -9.66 -10.94
N TRP A 66 -9.68 -9.28 -10.94
CA TRP A 66 -10.54 -9.26 -9.74
C TRP A 66 -10.11 -8.22 -8.69
N HIS A 67 -9.50 -7.10 -9.13
CA HIS A 67 -9.03 -6.02 -8.25
C HIS A 67 -8.04 -6.47 -7.16
N HIS A 68 -7.31 -7.55 -7.41
CA HIS A 68 -6.22 -7.93 -6.51
C HIS A 68 -5.07 -6.93 -6.64
N ASN A 69 -4.89 -6.12 -5.62
CA ASN A 69 -3.84 -5.12 -5.59
C ASN A 69 -2.46 -5.76 -5.38
N ALA A 70 -1.44 -5.08 -5.86
CA ALA A 70 -0.06 -5.47 -5.57
C ALA A 70 0.19 -5.51 -4.07
N SER A 71 1.06 -6.40 -3.65
CA SER A 71 1.52 -6.52 -2.27
C SER A 71 3.00 -6.86 -2.22
N PHE A 72 3.62 -6.65 -1.07
CA PHE A 72 4.97 -7.11 -0.80
C PHE A 72 5.19 -7.33 0.70
N THR A 73 6.19 -8.11 1.02
CA THR A 73 6.68 -8.33 2.38
C THR A 73 7.88 -7.41 2.63
N PHE A 74 7.88 -6.72 3.75
CA PHE A 74 8.97 -5.90 4.25
C PHE A 74 9.68 -6.63 5.38
N ILE A 75 11.00 -6.79 5.26
CA ILE A 75 11.84 -7.43 6.27
C ILE A 75 12.84 -6.40 6.78
N PRO A 76 12.64 -5.85 7.98
CA PRO A 76 13.60 -4.94 8.61
C PRO A 76 14.96 -5.60 8.80
N THR A 77 16.05 -4.89 8.47
CA THR A 77 17.44 -5.38 8.61
C THR A 77 18.28 -4.50 9.53
N SER A 78 18.03 -3.20 9.54
CA SER A 78 18.71 -2.26 10.43
C SER A 78 17.86 -1.02 10.65
N TYR A 79 18.20 -0.25 11.67
CA TYR A 79 17.64 1.09 11.87
C TYR A 79 18.73 2.08 12.27
N THR A 80 18.52 3.33 11.90
CA THR A 80 19.42 4.44 12.21
C THR A 80 18.68 5.42 13.13
N ASP A 81 19.30 5.78 14.22
CA ASP A 81 18.77 6.78 15.17
C ASP A 81 18.91 8.22 14.64
N MET A 82 18.49 9.19 15.43
CA MET A 82 18.59 10.62 15.05
C MET A 82 20.01 11.17 15.10
N GLU A 83 20.93 10.47 15.74
CA GLU A 83 22.35 10.82 15.84
C GLU A 83 23.17 10.19 14.69
N GLY A 84 22.55 9.31 13.91
CA GLY A 84 23.18 8.62 12.77
C GLY A 84 23.83 7.29 13.13
N ASN A 85 23.63 6.78 14.35
CA ASN A 85 24.13 5.45 14.73
C ASN A 85 23.23 4.36 14.10
N GLU A 86 23.87 3.37 13.49
CA GLU A 86 23.17 2.23 12.88
C GLU A 86 23.16 1.02 13.80
N TYR A 87 22.00 0.38 13.92
CA TYR A 87 21.77 -0.80 14.71
C TYR A 87 21.20 -1.92 13.83
N HIS A 88 21.84 -3.09 13.86
CA HIS A 88 21.39 -4.24 13.08
C HIS A 88 20.30 -5.03 13.79
N ILE A 89 19.29 -5.45 13.03
CA ILE A 89 18.22 -6.32 13.51
C ILE A 89 18.59 -7.75 13.13
N THR A 90 18.89 -8.58 14.13
CA THR A 90 19.33 -9.96 13.92
C THR A 90 18.16 -10.94 13.80
N LYS A 91 17.00 -10.56 14.33
CA LYS A 91 15.78 -11.36 14.27
C LYS A 91 15.05 -11.13 12.95
N GLU A 92 14.66 -12.20 12.28
CA GLU A 92 13.82 -12.08 11.07
C GLU A 92 12.39 -11.72 11.46
N ILE A 93 12.01 -10.49 11.19
CA ILE A 93 10.68 -9.96 11.40
C ILE A 93 10.07 -9.65 10.04
N LYS A 94 8.86 -10.13 9.77
CA LYS A 94 8.18 -9.92 8.50
C LYS A 94 6.97 -9.03 8.70
N ALA A 95 6.85 -8.01 7.88
CA ALA A 95 5.67 -7.16 7.82
C ALA A 95 5.06 -7.16 6.44
N THR A 96 3.75 -7.13 6.36
CA THR A 96 3.05 -6.99 5.10
C THR A 96 2.67 -5.53 4.86
N TYR A 97 3.03 -4.98 3.70
CA TYR A 97 2.55 -3.66 3.30
C TYR A 97 1.04 -3.71 3.09
N ARG A 98 0.34 -2.77 3.71
CA ARG A 98 -1.09 -2.59 3.52
C ARG A 98 -1.35 -1.37 2.67
N GLN A 99 -1.76 -1.60 1.44
CA GLN A 99 -2.23 -0.49 0.62
C GLN A 99 -3.47 0.12 1.29
N LYS A 100 -3.44 1.44 1.51
CA LYS A 100 -4.64 2.14 1.93
C LYS A 100 -5.63 2.01 0.79
N ILE A 101 -6.65 1.18 0.96
CA ILE A 101 -7.79 1.15 0.05
C ILE A 101 -8.34 2.58 0.10
N LYS A 102 -8.14 3.34 -0.97
CA LYS A 102 -8.88 4.60 -1.12
C LYS A 102 -10.34 4.20 -0.98
N PRO A 103 -11.09 4.79 -0.03
CA PRO A 103 -12.51 4.50 0.00
C PRO A 103 -12.98 4.76 -1.41
N VAL A 104 -13.59 3.76 -2.01
CA VAL A 104 -14.28 3.91 -3.29
C VAL A 104 -15.15 5.13 -3.08
N SER A 105 -14.87 6.21 -3.79
CA SER A 105 -15.62 7.43 -3.64
C SER A 105 -17.09 7.04 -3.81
N LYS A 106 -17.99 7.67 -3.08
CA LYS A 106 -19.44 7.38 -3.15
C LYS A 106 -20.04 7.51 -4.57
N GLU A 107 -19.22 7.75 -5.57
CA GLU A 107 -19.51 7.75 -7.00
C GLU A 107 -19.88 6.37 -7.57
N TRP A 108 -19.82 5.30 -6.78
CA TRP A 108 -20.38 3.99 -7.15
C TRP A 108 -21.92 3.92 -7.08
N GLY A 109 -22.60 5.04 -6.98
CA GLY A 109 -24.03 5.18 -7.16
C GLY A 109 -24.42 5.74 -8.52
N VAL A 110 -23.49 5.78 -9.45
CA VAL A 110 -23.74 6.24 -10.82
C VAL A 110 -24.63 5.22 -11.52
N GLY A 111 -25.94 5.44 -11.48
CA GLY A 111 -26.87 4.71 -12.31
C GLY A 111 -26.52 4.95 -13.78
N VAL A 112 -27.00 4.09 -14.67
CA VAL A 112 -26.80 4.22 -16.13
C VAL A 112 -27.13 5.63 -16.64
N GLY A 113 -28.04 6.35 -15.94
CA GLY A 113 -28.39 7.73 -16.24
C GLY A 113 -27.24 8.74 -16.03
N ASP A 114 -26.41 8.55 -15.00
CA ASP A 114 -25.28 9.45 -14.72
C ASP A 114 -24.14 9.27 -15.73
N LEU A 115 -24.02 8.10 -16.33
CA LEU A 115 -23.10 7.83 -17.44
C LEU A 115 -23.43 8.68 -18.67
N TYR A 116 -24.70 8.97 -18.91
CA TYR A 116 -25.16 9.76 -20.07
C TYR A 116 -25.14 11.27 -19.83
N PHE A 117 -25.13 11.71 -18.57
CA PHE A 117 -25.24 13.14 -18.23
C PHE A 117 -24.01 13.71 -17.52
N SER A 118 -22.99 12.90 -17.25
CA SER A 118 -21.77 13.40 -16.63
C SER A 118 -20.86 14.10 -17.66
N PRO A 119 -20.09 15.14 -17.26
CA PRO A 119 -19.08 15.74 -18.13
C PRO A 119 -18.07 14.73 -18.69
N SER A 120 -17.80 13.66 -17.96
CA SER A 120 -16.92 12.56 -18.38
C SER A 120 -17.48 11.79 -19.58
N TYR A 121 -18.81 11.70 -19.73
CA TYR A 121 -19.41 11.06 -20.89
C TYR A 121 -19.08 11.81 -22.19
N ILE A 122 -19.18 13.13 -22.20
CA ILE A 122 -18.87 13.95 -23.39
C ILE A 122 -17.37 13.82 -23.74
N THR A 123 -16.51 13.80 -22.74
CA THR A 123 -15.07 13.62 -22.93
C THR A 123 -14.75 12.24 -23.49
N ASN A 124 -15.37 11.20 -22.94
CA ASN A 124 -15.17 9.82 -23.39
C ASN A 124 -15.75 9.61 -24.81
N ALA A 125 -16.91 10.18 -25.11
CA ALA A 125 -17.49 10.13 -26.46
C ALA A 125 -16.57 10.77 -27.51
N LYS A 126 -15.93 11.91 -27.18
CA LYS A 126 -14.93 12.53 -28.05
C LYS A 126 -13.68 11.67 -28.23
N ARG A 127 -13.18 11.05 -27.18
CA ARG A 127 -12.04 10.14 -27.24
C ARG A 127 -12.35 8.91 -28.11
N MET A 128 -13.53 8.33 -27.95
CA MET A 128 -13.98 7.18 -28.76
C MET A 128 -14.12 7.57 -30.24
N ALA A 129 -14.63 8.75 -30.53
CA ALA A 129 -14.72 9.28 -31.91
C ALA A 129 -13.32 9.51 -32.53
N ASN A 130 -12.30 9.76 -31.71
CA ASN A 130 -10.91 9.91 -32.14
C ASN A 130 -10.14 8.56 -32.24
N GLY A 131 -10.82 7.44 -32.07
CA GLY A 131 -10.21 6.10 -32.19
C GLY A 131 -9.72 5.47 -30.89
N GLU A 132 -9.89 6.11 -29.73
CA GLU A 132 -9.51 5.61 -28.40
C GLU A 132 -10.59 4.70 -27.76
N THR A 133 -11.35 3.98 -28.58
CA THR A 133 -12.50 3.18 -28.10
C THR A 133 -12.08 2.10 -27.13
N LYS A 134 -10.95 1.45 -27.41
CA LYS A 134 -10.45 0.35 -26.56
C LYS A 134 -10.00 0.89 -25.20
N GLU A 135 -9.24 1.96 -25.21
CA GLU A 135 -8.71 2.58 -23.99
C GLU A 135 -9.83 3.08 -23.07
N VAL A 136 -10.85 3.73 -23.66
CA VAL A 136 -12.02 4.19 -22.90
C VAL A 136 -12.80 3.01 -22.33
N PHE A 137 -12.96 1.94 -23.09
CA PHE A 137 -13.65 0.74 -22.63
C PHE A 137 -12.86 0.00 -21.53
N ASP A 138 -11.56 -0.11 -21.69
CA ASP A 138 -10.68 -0.72 -20.69
C ASP A 138 -10.70 0.07 -19.38
N GLU A 139 -10.63 1.40 -19.45
CA GLU A 139 -10.77 2.28 -18.26
C GLU A 139 -12.13 2.11 -17.56
N PHE A 140 -13.20 1.96 -18.34
CA PHE A 140 -14.54 1.72 -17.81
C PHE A 140 -14.61 0.34 -17.11
N CYS A 141 -14.12 -0.70 -17.77
CA CYS A 141 -14.08 -2.05 -17.21
C CYS A 141 -13.22 -2.11 -15.92
N ASP A 142 -12.07 -1.45 -15.91
CA ASP A 142 -11.21 -1.40 -14.72
C ASP A 142 -11.88 -0.69 -13.53
N LYS A 143 -12.77 0.25 -13.78
CA LYS A 143 -13.48 0.99 -12.73
C LYS A 143 -14.75 0.33 -12.24
N THR A 144 -15.45 -0.39 -13.13
CA THR A 144 -16.86 -0.79 -12.88
C THR A 144 -17.07 -2.29 -12.82
N THR A 145 -16.12 -3.09 -13.28
CA THR A 145 -16.29 -4.55 -13.32
C THR A 145 -15.45 -5.25 -12.26
N PRO A 146 -15.93 -6.38 -11.71
CA PRO A 146 -15.14 -7.22 -10.81
C PRO A 146 -13.91 -7.83 -11.49
N TRP A 147 -13.81 -7.77 -12.82
CA TRP A 147 -12.67 -8.27 -13.60
C TRP A 147 -11.54 -7.25 -13.80
N GLY A 148 -11.72 -6.03 -13.31
CA GLY A 148 -10.68 -5.00 -13.39
C GLY A 148 -9.38 -5.43 -12.72
N LYS A 149 -8.26 -4.92 -13.22
CA LYS A 149 -6.96 -5.13 -12.58
C LYS A 149 -6.87 -4.37 -11.26
N GLY A 150 -6.21 -4.96 -10.29
CA GLY A 150 -5.77 -4.27 -9.10
C GLY A 150 -4.72 -3.19 -9.41
N THR A 151 -4.38 -2.40 -8.43
CA THR A 151 -3.43 -1.28 -8.53
C THR A 151 -2.02 -1.70 -8.14
N GLN A 152 -1.03 -1.18 -8.89
CA GLN A 152 0.37 -1.23 -8.51
C GLN A 152 0.62 -0.37 -7.26
N ILE A 153 1.60 -0.76 -6.48
CA ILE A 153 2.11 0.09 -5.42
C ILE A 153 3.15 1.02 -6.05
N ASP A 154 2.87 2.32 -5.99
CA ASP A 154 3.79 3.37 -6.44
C ASP A 154 3.70 4.53 -5.45
N ILE A 155 4.65 4.54 -4.53
CA ILE A 155 4.72 5.45 -3.39
C ILE A 155 5.89 6.38 -3.62
N LYS A 156 5.61 7.66 -3.61
CA LYS A 156 6.63 8.69 -3.78
C LYS A 156 7.41 8.93 -2.48
N PRO A 157 8.60 9.53 -2.54
CA PRO A 157 9.29 10.00 -1.35
C PRO A 157 8.38 10.87 -0.47
N ASN A 158 8.47 10.69 0.83
CA ASN A 158 7.67 11.36 1.86
C ASN A 158 6.18 10.98 1.92
N GLU A 159 5.71 10.05 1.10
CA GLU A 159 4.35 9.50 1.26
C GLU A 159 4.28 8.50 2.41
N VAL A 160 3.11 8.44 3.04
CA VAL A 160 2.88 7.60 4.23
C VAL A 160 2.64 6.15 3.85
N LEU A 161 3.28 5.26 4.59
CA LEU A 161 3.22 3.81 4.50
C LEU A 161 2.63 3.22 5.78
N TYR A 162 1.93 2.10 5.63
CA TYR A 162 1.43 1.31 6.74
C TYR A 162 1.90 -0.15 6.57
N PHE A 163 2.52 -0.68 7.61
CA PHE A 163 2.95 -2.07 7.66
C PHE A 163 2.24 -2.80 8.80
N ASN A 164 1.71 -3.98 8.51
CA ASN A 164 1.17 -4.87 9.50
C ASN A 164 2.26 -5.86 9.92
N PHE A 165 2.59 -5.85 11.20
CA PHE A 165 3.43 -6.86 11.81
C PHE A 165 2.51 -7.92 12.42
N PRO A 166 2.64 -9.21 12.05
CA PRO A 166 1.96 -10.28 12.76
C PRO A 166 2.55 -10.39 14.17
N ASP A 167 1.68 -10.69 15.12
CA ASP A 167 2.05 -11.02 16.52
C ASP A 167 2.87 -12.31 16.59
#